data_c75e6ec6b5591ab14fce34eb2515247b
#
_entry.id   c75e6ec6b5591ab14fce34eb2515247b
#
_cell.length_a   1.000
_cell.length_b   1.000
_cell.length_c   1.000
_cell.angle_alpha   90.00
_cell.angle_beta   90.00
_cell.angle_gamma   90.00
#
_symmetry.space_group_name_H-M   'P 1'
#
loop_
_entity.id
_entity.type
_entity.pdbx_description
1 polymer ?
#
loop_
_entity_poly.entity_id
_entity_poly.type
_entity_poly.pdbx_seq_one_letter_code
_entity_poly.pdbx_strand_id
1 'polypeptide(L)'
;MKLIKVLMVVATLAVSGQAFSHGGGHDPISEQQVVGIAKYVAVKLTEEDRGMGFGKLDESWKALPEEKVGVSNSGPGYYIVTLEHEEEGRTLYILMSETGSVYDANFTGEFKGIE
;
A
#
# COMPACT_ATOMS: atom_id res chain seq x y z
N MET A 1 -8.13 -15.20 -0.10
CA MET A 1 -8.48 -14.28 0.12
C MET A 1 -9.04 -13.26 -0.70
N LYS A 2 -10.18 -12.88 -0.45
CA LYS A 2 -10.83 -11.94 -1.22
C LYS A 2 -10.19 -10.65 -1.17
N LEU A 3 -9.60 -10.32 -0.09
CA LEU A 3 -8.97 -9.09 -0.02
C LEU A 3 -7.99 -8.91 -1.06
N ILE A 4 -7.24 -9.90 -1.25
CA ILE A 4 -6.19 -9.85 -2.19
C ILE A 4 -6.69 -9.62 -3.55
N LYS A 5 -7.81 -10.16 -3.88
CA LYS A 5 -8.29 -9.92 -5.17
C LYS A 5 -8.59 -8.51 -5.44
N VAL A 6 -9.17 -7.85 -4.52
CA VAL A 6 -9.53 -6.48 -4.71
C VAL A 6 -8.30 -5.65 -4.90
N LEU A 7 -7.28 -5.93 -4.13
CA LEU A 7 -6.08 -5.16 -4.25
C LEU A 7 -5.34 -5.45 -5.51
N MET A 8 -5.48 -6.64 -6.00
CA MET A 8 -4.79 -6.96 -7.19
C MET A 8 -5.21 -6.17 -8.37
N VAL A 9 -6.40 -5.69 -8.36
CA VAL A 9 -6.84 -4.87 -9.46
C VAL A 9 -5.94 -3.65 -9.56
N VAL A 10 -5.64 -3.07 -8.42
CA VAL A 10 -4.81 -1.90 -8.42
C VAL A 10 -3.42 -2.28 -8.87
N ALA A 11 -2.98 -3.39 -8.40
CA ALA A 11 -1.66 -3.81 -8.73
C ALA A 11 -1.54 -4.09 -10.20
N THR A 12 -2.52 -4.66 -10.74
CA THR A 12 -2.47 -4.98 -12.13
C THR A 12 -2.24 -3.76 -12.98
N LEU A 13 -2.88 -2.71 -12.63
CA LEU A 13 -2.70 -1.52 -13.38
C LEU A 13 -1.31 -1.00 -13.25
N ALA A 14 -0.81 -1.05 -12.08
CA ALA A 14 0.48 -0.54 -11.86
C ALA A 14 1.51 -1.34 -12.60
N VAL A 15 1.30 -2.61 -12.65
CA VAL A 15 2.27 -3.41 -13.24
C VAL A 15 2.22 -3.41 -14.70
N SER A 16 1.05 -3.42 -15.24
CA SER A 16 0.99 -3.60 -16.63
C SER A 16 1.79 -2.60 -17.34
N GLY A 17 1.94 -1.52 -16.76
CA GLY A 17 2.59 -0.56 -17.47
C GLY A 17 3.97 -0.86 -17.68
N GLN A 18 4.55 -1.47 -16.84
CA GLN A 18 5.82 -1.56 -17.01
C GLN A 18 6.29 -2.77 -17.09
N ALA A 19 5.64 -3.48 -16.67
CA ALA A 19 6.19 -4.62 -16.69
C ALA A 19 6.92 -4.86 -17.83
N PHE A 20 6.62 -4.49 -18.59
CA PHE A 20 7.12 -4.87 -19.66
C PHE A 20 8.32 -4.52 -20.01
N SER A 21 8.39 -4.10 -19.85
CA SER A 21 9.32 -3.64 -20.44
C SER A 21 10.56 -4.01 -20.21
N HIS A 22 10.93 -4.41 -19.55
CA HIS A 22 12.13 -4.54 -19.41
C HIS A 22 12.60 -5.70 -19.16
N GLY A 23 12.88 -6.15 -19.78
CA GLY A 23 13.39 -7.23 -19.64
C GLY A 23 13.79 -7.61 -18.39
N GLY A 24 13.63 -8.32 -17.85
CA GLY A 24 14.07 -8.75 -16.71
C GLY A 24 13.49 -8.21 -15.67
N GLY A 25 12.91 -7.34 -15.92
CA GLY A 25 12.46 -6.65 -15.05
C GLY A 25 11.79 -6.96 -13.88
N HIS A 26 12.31 -7.26 -12.94
CA HIS A 26 11.66 -7.41 -11.70
C HIS A 26 12.35 -6.54 -10.72
N ASP A 27 12.86 -5.44 -11.14
CA ASP A 27 13.49 -4.52 -10.23
C ASP A 27 12.46 -3.94 -9.29
N PRO A 28 12.78 -3.79 -8.04
CA PRO A 28 11.87 -3.17 -7.11
C PRO A 28 11.58 -1.73 -7.51
N ILE A 29 10.39 -1.26 -7.24
CA ILE A 29 10.08 0.12 -7.51
C ILE A 29 10.76 0.99 -6.47
N SER A 30 10.92 2.26 -6.76
CA SER A 30 11.59 3.16 -5.85
C SER A 30 10.72 3.50 -4.66
N GLU A 31 11.33 4.02 -3.61
CA GLU A 31 10.55 4.43 -2.45
C GLU A 31 9.57 5.54 -2.81
N GLN A 32 9.95 6.40 -3.73
CA GLN A 32 9.05 7.44 -4.15
C GLN A 32 7.81 6.86 -4.81
N GLN A 33 7.98 5.82 -5.59
CA GLN A 33 6.85 5.16 -6.22
C GLN A 33 6.01 4.44 -5.17
N VAL A 34 6.66 3.86 -4.18
CA VAL A 34 5.95 3.16 -3.11
C VAL A 34 5.06 4.14 -2.35
N VAL A 35 5.59 5.33 -2.05
CA VAL A 35 4.84 6.35 -1.34
C VAL A 35 3.63 6.77 -2.19
N GLY A 36 3.83 6.93 -3.49
CA GLY A 36 2.73 7.30 -4.36
C GLY A 36 1.63 6.27 -4.39
N ILE A 37 2.01 5.00 -4.44
CA ILE A 37 1.03 3.93 -4.43
C ILE A 37 0.29 3.90 -3.10
N ALA A 38 1.01 4.07 -2.00
CA ALA A 38 0.37 4.04 -0.69
C ALA A 38 -0.64 5.17 -0.54
N LYS A 39 -0.30 6.35 -1.04
CA LYS A 39 -1.23 7.47 -0.97
C LYS A 39 -2.45 7.20 -1.83
N TYR A 40 -2.25 6.61 -2.99
CA TYR A 40 -3.38 6.27 -3.85
C TYR A 40 -4.28 5.25 -3.17
N VAL A 41 -3.67 4.27 -2.51
CA VAL A 41 -4.45 3.26 -1.79
C VAL A 41 -5.27 3.91 -0.69
N ALA A 42 -4.66 4.85 0.05
CA ALA A 42 -5.40 5.53 1.11
C ALA A 42 -6.61 6.27 0.55
N VAL A 43 -6.45 6.92 -0.60
CA VAL A 43 -7.57 7.61 -1.22
C VAL A 43 -8.68 6.60 -1.56
N LYS A 44 -8.30 5.47 -2.12
CA LYS A 44 -9.30 4.47 -2.47
C LYS A 44 -9.99 3.92 -1.22
N LEU A 45 -9.26 3.79 -0.13
CA LEU A 45 -9.86 3.27 1.09
C LEU A 45 -10.81 4.27 1.74
N THR A 46 -10.72 5.56 1.39
CA THR A 46 -11.72 6.51 1.87
C THR A 46 -12.99 6.40 1.04
N GLU A 47 -12.88 5.85 -0.15
CA GLU A 47 -14.04 5.78 -1.05
C GLU A 47 -14.77 4.46 -0.97
N GLU A 48 -14.08 3.40 -0.66
CA GLU A 48 -14.68 2.08 -0.66
C GLU A 48 -14.15 1.25 0.47
N ASP A 49 -15.03 0.44 1.05
CA ASP A 49 -14.63 -0.55 2.04
C ASP A 49 -14.10 -1.72 1.25
N ARG A 50 -12.81 -1.98 1.34
CA ARG A 50 -12.17 -3.03 0.59
C ARG A 50 -12.03 -4.32 1.36
N GLY A 51 -12.75 -4.46 2.46
CA GLY A 51 -12.74 -5.71 3.21
C GLY A 51 -11.52 -5.91 4.06
N MET A 52 -10.89 -4.82 4.45
CA MET A 52 -9.68 -4.91 5.25
C MET A 52 -9.98 -5.01 6.75
N GLY A 53 -11.23 -4.92 7.11
CA GLY A 53 -11.60 -5.07 8.52
C GLY A 53 -11.87 -3.77 9.26
N PHE A 54 -11.59 -2.64 8.64
CA PHE A 54 -11.81 -1.37 9.32
C PHE A 54 -12.79 -0.47 8.57
N GLY A 55 -13.43 -0.97 7.53
CA GLY A 55 -14.39 -0.19 6.78
C GLY A 55 -13.72 0.83 5.88
N LYS A 56 -14.29 2.02 5.81
CA LYS A 56 -13.71 3.07 4.99
C LYS A 56 -12.92 4.01 5.89
N LEU A 57 -11.87 4.58 5.36
CA LEU A 57 -11.12 5.59 6.09
C LEU A 57 -11.84 6.93 5.99
N ASP A 58 -11.61 7.80 6.96
CA ASP A 58 -12.15 9.14 6.93
C ASP A 58 -11.52 9.89 5.77
N GLU A 59 -12.23 10.88 5.25
CA GLU A 59 -11.73 11.62 4.11
C GLU A 59 -10.43 12.35 4.40
N SER A 60 -10.15 12.64 5.64
CA SER A 60 -8.91 13.33 5.98
C SER A 60 -7.68 12.53 5.59
N TRP A 61 -7.83 11.23 5.38
CA TRP A 61 -6.71 10.41 4.94
C TRP A 61 -6.28 10.72 3.51
N LYS A 62 -7.11 11.43 2.75
CA LYS A 62 -6.74 11.81 1.40
C LYS A 62 -5.68 12.90 1.39
N ALA A 63 -5.58 13.64 2.46
CA ALA A 63 -4.74 14.82 2.47
C ALA A 63 -3.45 14.67 3.26
N LEU A 64 -3.02 13.46 3.50
CA LEU A 64 -1.80 13.26 4.26
C LEU A 64 -0.61 13.79 3.48
N PRO A 65 0.25 14.57 4.12
CA PRO A 65 1.43 15.06 3.43
C PRO A 65 2.41 13.92 3.17
N GLU A 66 3.20 14.06 2.14
CA GLU A 66 4.13 13.01 1.80
C GLU A 66 5.09 12.68 2.91
N GLU A 67 5.43 13.66 3.72
CA GLU A 67 6.38 13.40 4.80
C GLU A 67 5.81 12.46 5.86
N LYS A 68 4.51 12.23 5.85
CA LYS A 68 3.89 11.31 6.80
C LYS A 68 3.76 9.90 6.22
N VAL A 69 4.23 9.69 5.02
CA VAL A 69 4.12 8.41 4.35
C VAL A 69 5.51 7.92 4.02
N GLY A 70 5.83 6.73 4.39
CA GLY A 70 7.16 6.22 4.06
C GLY A 70 7.27 4.74 4.29
N VAL A 71 8.36 4.18 3.80
CA VAL A 71 8.63 2.77 3.99
C VAL A 71 9.22 2.59 5.37
N SER A 72 8.53 1.82 6.20
CA SER A 72 9.00 1.60 7.55
C SER A 72 9.79 0.30 7.67
N ASN A 73 9.56 -0.62 6.75
CA ASN A 73 10.27 -1.88 6.80
C ASN A 73 10.25 -2.50 5.41
N SER A 74 11.20 -3.35 5.14
CA SER A 74 11.21 -4.06 3.88
C SER A 74 11.94 -5.38 4.06
N GLY A 75 11.63 -6.32 3.21
CA GLY A 75 12.31 -7.60 3.22
C GLY A 75 12.28 -8.15 1.82
N PRO A 76 12.69 -9.39 1.65
CA PRO A 76 12.72 -9.95 0.31
C PRO A 76 11.33 -9.98 -0.28
N GLY A 77 11.13 -9.21 -1.30
CA GLY A 77 9.89 -9.22 -2.04
C GLY A 77 8.78 -8.35 -1.46
N TYR A 78 9.04 -7.57 -0.43
CA TYR A 78 7.96 -6.77 0.11
C TYR A 78 8.43 -5.46 0.75
N TYR A 79 7.47 -4.52 0.87
CA TYR A 79 7.65 -3.31 1.63
C TYR A 79 6.48 -3.16 2.60
N ILE A 80 6.74 -2.58 3.76
CA ILE A 80 5.67 -2.16 4.65
C ILE A 80 5.73 -0.64 4.68
N VAL A 81 4.63 0.00 4.29
CA VAL A 81 4.55 1.44 4.19
C VAL A 81 3.65 1.95 5.29
N THR A 82 4.07 3.00 5.98
CA THR A 82 3.26 3.57 7.04
C THR A 82 2.73 4.92 6.60
N LEU A 83 1.48 5.20 6.97
CA LEU A 83 0.86 6.48 6.75
C LEU A 83 0.41 6.95 8.12
N GLU A 84 0.99 8.05 8.60
CA GLU A 84 0.70 8.56 9.93
C GLU A 84 -0.33 9.67 9.87
N HIS A 85 -1.40 9.49 10.60
CA HIS A 85 -2.47 10.49 10.65
C HIS A 85 -2.48 11.07 12.05
N GLU A 86 -1.91 12.24 12.18
CA GLU A 86 -1.73 12.83 13.52
C GLU A 86 -3.05 13.16 14.18
N GLU A 87 -3.99 13.69 13.44
CA GLU A 87 -5.25 14.06 14.06
C GLU A 87 -6.01 12.87 14.60
N GLU A 88 -5.91 11.75 13.95
CA GLU A 88 -6.58 10.56 14.46
C GLU A 88 -5.71 9.79 15.42
N GLY A 89 -4.45 10.11 15.48
CA GLY A 89 -3.53 9.38 16.34
C GLY A 89 -3.35 7.95 15.89
N ARG A 90 -3.41 7.67 14.60
CA ARG A 90 -3.33 6.32 14.09
C ARG A 90 -2.32 6.24 12.96
N THR A 91 -1.78 5.07 12.77
CA THR A 91 -0.89 4.80 11.66
C THR A 91 -1.45 3.62 10.87
N LEU A 92 -1.60 3.81 9.58
CA LEU A 92 -2.04 2.73 8.71
C LEU A 92 -0.80 2.08 8.14
N TYR A 93 -0.76 0.76 8.17
CA TYR A 93 0.35 0.00 7.62
C TYR A 93 -0.14 -0.73 6.38
N ILE A 94 0.59 -0.60 5.28
CA ILE A 94 0.23 -1.27 4.03
C ILE A 94 1.36 -2.20 3.66
N LEU A 95 1.03 -3.46 3.47
CA LEU A 95 2.00 -4.45 3.01
C LEU A 95 1.87 -4.56 1.50
N MET A 96 2.95 -4.35 0.78
CA MET A 96 2.91 -4.47 -0.66
C MET A 96 4.14 -5.19 -1.18
N SER A 97 4.04 -5.72 -2.37
CA SER A 97 5.17 -6.40 -2.96
C SER A 97 6.19 -5.38 -3.43
N GLU A 98 7.37 -5.83 -3.74
CA GLU A 98 8.40 -4.92 -4.19
C GLU A 98 8.09 -4.36 -5.58
N THR A 99 7.08 -4.85 -6.26
CA THR A 99 6.68 -4.30 -7.54
C THR A 99 5.40 -3.46 -7.44
N GLY A 100 4.89 -3.26 -6.24
CA GLY A 100 3.77 -2.36 -6.04
C GLY A 100 2.40 -2.99 -5.89
N SER A 101 2.33 -4.31 -5.77
CA SER A 101 1.06 -4.98 -5.54
C SER A 101 0.72 -4.91 -4.07
N VAL A 102 -0.46 -4.45 -3.76
CA VAL A 102 -0.86 -4.32 -2.35
C VAL A 102 -1.44 -5.64 -1.87
N TYR A 103 -0.89 -6.16 -0.78
CA TYR A 103 -1.35 -7.43 -0.25
C TYR A 103 -2.33 -7.26 0.90
N ASP A 104 -2.13 -6.27 1.75
CA ASP A 104 -2.97 -6.13 2.93
C ASP A 104 -2.73 -4.76 3.55
N ALA A 105 -3.59 -4.38 4.46
CA ALA A 105 -3.43 -3.12 5.20
C ALA A 105 -4.11 -3.27 6.55
N ASN A 106 -3.53 -2.67 7.57
CA ASN A 106 -4.15 -2.68 8.89
C ASN A 106 -3.55 -1.57 9.74
N PHE A 107 -4.05 -1.44 10.94
CA PHE A 107 -3.56 -0.44 11.87
C PHE A 107 -2.65 -1.04 12.93
N THR A 108 -2.34 -2.33 12.85
CA THR A 108 -1.50 -2.98 13.85
C THR A 108 -0.07 -3.15 13.40
N GLY A 109 0.15 -3.16 12.10
CA GLY A 109 1.47 -3.39 11.56
C GLY A 109 1.91 -4.85 11.56
N GLU A 110 1.01 -5.73 11.88
CA GLU A 110 1.35 -7.15 11.93
C GLU A 110 0.77 -7.86 10.74
N PHE A 111 1.61 -8.59 10.03
CA PHE A 111 1.19 -9.28 8.83
C PHE A 111 1.66 -10.71 8.89
N LYS A 112 0.75 -11.65 8.68
CA LYS A 112 1.11 -13.04 8.72
C LYS A 112 2.01 -13.38 7.58
N GLY A 113 2.95 -14.23 7.86
CA GLY A 113 3.83 -14.71 6.80
C GLY A 113 5.12 -13.95 6.69
N ILE A 114 5.22 -12.82 7.34
CA ILE A 114 6.44 -12.06 7.28
C ILE A 114 6.98 -11.71 8.64
N GLU A 115 6.36 -12.15 9.69
CA GLU A 115 6.86 -11.86 11.02
C GLU A 115 8.10 -12.63 11.37
#